data_4a9fbf82263db9193ff64617de0af220
#
_entry.id   4a9fbf82263db9193ff64617de0af220
#
_cell.length_a   1.000
_cell.length_b   1.000
_cell.length_c   1.000
_cell.angle_alpha   90.00
_cell.angle_beta   90.00
_cell.angle_gamma   90.00
#
_symmetry.space_group_name_H-M   'P 1'
#
loop_
_entity.id
_entity.type
_entity.pdbx_description
1 polymer ?
#
loop_
_entity_poly.entity_id
_entity_poly.type
_entity_poly.pdbx_seq_one_letter_code
_entity_poly.pdbx_strand_id
1 'polypeptide(L)'
;MIECAQCSVRIHFLLFGSYRINEDKPNAVPRLRLEFSKGQRLNFYACSVQFIDRPLDEVYDWTADVMNPLWDAAQARRKLRAAPGMLAADALLDQTIFAGVGNIIKNEVLHRVRVHPESEVGALPARKLGELVTQARNYSFDFYTWKKAFVLKKNYQVHTKTSCPRDGAPLQYRKHLGKTGRRAFFCEVCQRLYRPEEAE
;
A
#
# COMPACT_ATOMS: atom_id res chain seq x y z
N MET A 1 3.06 -5.02 14.31
CA MET A 1 4.17 -5.69 14.97
C MET A 1 3.97 -5.61 16.47
N ILE A 2 4.30 -6.64 17.22
CA ILE A 2 4.32 -6.65 18.69
C ILE A 2 5.73 -7.07 19.07
N GLU A 3 6.43 -6.24 19.82
CA GLU A 3 7.77 -6.52 20.31
C GLU A 3 7.69 -7.08 21.72
N CYS A 4 8.38 -8.18 21.95
CA CYS A 4 8.52 -8.87 23.22
C CYS A 4 10.00 -8.89 23.62
N ALA A 5 10.30 -9.30 24.85
CA ALA A 5 11.69 -9.31 25.34
C ALA A 5 12.65 -10.22 24.54
N GLN A 6 12.13 -11.30 23.94
CA GLN A 6 12.94 -12.31 23.26
C GLN A 6 12.66 -12.44 21.76
N CYS A 7 11.57 -11.85 21.25
CA CYS A 7 11.20 -11.94 19.84
C CYS A 7 10.22 -10.83 19.47
N SER A 8 10.05 -10.59 18.17
CA SER A 8 8.97 -9.78 17.63
C SER A 8 7.93 -10.65 16.94
N VAL A 9 6.67 -10.29 17.05
CA VAL A 9 5.57 -11.01 16.40
C VAL A 9 4.96 -10.11 15.33
N ARG A 10 5.11 -10.51 14.07
CA ARG A 10 4.45 -9.86 12.93
C ARG A 10 3.07 -10.47 12.73
N ILE A 11 2.04 -9.64 12.76
CA ILE A 11 0.67 -10.03 12.48
C ILE A 11 0.21 -9.29 11.23
N HIS A 12 -0.22 -10.02 10.21
CA HIS A 12 -0.77 -9.46 8.98
C HIS A 12 -2.19 -9.94 8.77
N PHE A 13 -3.14 -9.00 8.75
CA PHE A 13 -4.58 -9.28 8.74
C PHE A 13 -5.15 -9.76 7.40
N LEU A 14 -4.33 -9.85 6.35
CA LEU A 14 -4.80 -10.25 5.01
C LEU A 14 -6.01 -9.40 4.55
N LEU A 15 -7.06 -10.05 4.01
CA LEU A 15 -8.30 -9.37 3.58
C LEU A 15 -9.40 -9.38 4.65
N PHE A 16 -9.46 -10.40 5.47
CA PHE A 16 -10.58 -10.66 6.39
C PHE A 16 -10.15 -10.73 7.86
N GLY A 17 -8.88 -10.43 8.12
CA GLY A 17 -8.35 -10.46 9.47
C GLY A 17 -9.00 -9.45 10.40
N SER A 18 -9.13 -9.83 11.65
CA SER A 18 -9.69 -8.99 12.70
C SER A 18 -9.05 -9.31 14.04
N TYR A 19 -9.24 -8.43 15.01
CA TYR A 19 -8.86 -8.70 16.39
C TYR A 19 -10.03 -8.41 17.33
N ARG A 20 -9.96 -8.96 18.55
CA ARG A 20 -10.87 -8.68 19.67
C ARG A 20 -10.07 -8.52 20.95
N ILE A 21 -10.52 -7.62 21.81
CA ILE A 21 -9.94 -7.36 23.11
C ILE A 21 -10.92 -7.88 24.16
N ASN A 22 -10.48 -8.82 25.00
CA ASN A 22 -11.25 -9.47 26.05
C ASN A 22 -12.52 -10.21 25.60
N GLU A 23 -12.72 -10.35 24.31
CA GLU A 23 -13.88 -11.01 23.70
C GLU A 23 -13.43 -12.12 22.76
N ASP A 24 -14.24 -13.16 22.66
CA ASP A 24 -14.09 -14.19 21.64
C ASP A 24 -15.04 -13.90 20.46
N LYS A 25 -14.57 -14.18 19.24
CA LYS A 25 -15.42 -14.11 18.06
C LYS A 25 -16.27 -15.38 17.98
N PRO A 26 -17.62 -15.26 17.87
CA PRO A 26 -18.48 -16.43 17.74
C PRO A 26 -18.06 -17.34 16.59
N ASN A 27 -18.04 -18.65 16.83
CA ASN A 27 -17.74 -19.68 15.83
C ASN A 27 -16.37 -19.54 15.13
N ALA A 28 -15.38 -18.94 15.78
CA ALA A 28 -14.05 -18.78 15.24
C ALA A 28 -12.97 -19.02 16.30
N VAL A 29 -11.94 -19.78 15.92
CA VAL A 29 -10.74 -20.00 16.74
C VAL A 29 -9.72 -18.91 16.42
N PRO A 30 -9.12 -18.23 17.41
CA PRO A 30 -8.07 -17.25 17.15
C PRO A 30 -6.82 -17.92 16.60
N ARG A 31 -6.20 -17.32 15.60
CA ARG A 31 -4.88 -17.74 15.06
C ARG A 31 -3.76 -17.49 16.07
N LEU A 32 -3.89 -16.43 16.87
CA LEU A 32 -3.02 -16.08 17.96
C LEU A 32 -3.85 -15.47 19.08
N ARG A 33 -3.61 -15.92 20.31
CA ARG A 33 -4.12 -15.29 21.53
C ARG A 33 -2.92 -14.84 22.36
N LEU A 34 -2.95 -13.60 22.79
CA LEU A 34 -2.03 -13.08 23.81
C LEU A 34 -2.81 -12.88 25.10
N GLU A 35 -2.28 -13.42 26.19
CA GLU A 35 -2.83 -13.27 27.54
C GLU A 35 -1.86 -12.44 28.37
N PHE A 36 -2.37 -11.43 29.03
CA PHE A 36 -1.60 -10.51 29.85
C PHE A 36 -1.81 -10.80 31.34
N SER A 37 -0.82 -10.46 32.15
CA SER A 37 -0.80 -10.76 33.60
C SER A 37 -2.03 -10.28 34.38
N LYS A 38 -2.74 -9.25 33.88
CA LYS A 38 -3.97 -8.72 34.48
C LYS A 38 -5.25 -9.38 33.94
N GLY A 39 -5.14 -10.55 33.28
CA GLY A 39 -6.28 -11.29 32.74
C GLY A 39 -6.86 -10.70 31.44
N GLN A 40 -6.26 -9.66 30.89
CA GLN A 40 -6.64 -9.13 29.57
C GLN A 40 -6.20 -10.08 28.47
N ARG A 41 -7.01 -10.17 27.41
CA ARG A 41 -6.75 -11.03 26.26
C ARG A 41 -6.83 -10.24 24.96
N LEU A 42 -5.94 -10.54 24.03
CA LEU A 42 -5.95 -10.01 22.67
C LEU A 42 -5.96 -11.18 21.68
N ASN A 43 -7.08 -11.34 20.99
CA ASN A 43 -7.33 -12.43 20.07
C ASN A 43 -7.21 -11.95 18.62
N PHE A 44 -6.45 -12.66 17.78
CA PHE A 44 -6.26 -12.35 16.35
C PHE A 44 -6.87 -13.47 15.50
N TYR A 45 -7.69 -13.10 14.52
CA TYR A 45 -8.44 -14.01 13.65
C TYR A 45 -8.11 -13.76 12.19
N ALA A 46 -8.11 -14.84 11.38
CA ALA A 46 -7.92 -14.82 9.92
C ALA A 46 -6.68 -13.97 9.51
N CYS A 47 -5.57 -14.16 10.22
CA CYS A 47 -4.32 -13.45 9.99
C CYS A 47 -3.16 -14.42 9.76
N SER A 48 -2.07 -13.94 9.16
CA SER A 48 -0.78 -14.61 9.23
C SER A 48 -0.01 -14.12 10.46
N VAL A 49 0.70 -15.02 11.11
CA VAL A 49 1.53 -14.77 12.28
C VAL A 49 2.94 -15.27 11.96
N GLN A 50 3.92 -14.41 12.14
CA GLN A 50 5.33 -14.73 11.95
C GLN A 50 6.11 -14.28 13.18
N PHE A 51 6.90 -15.18 13.74
CA PHE A 51 7.85 -14.86 14.79
C PHE A 51 9.18 -14.43 14.15
N ILE A 52 9.78 -13.37 14.70
CA ILE A 52 11.04 -12.79 14.26
C ILE A 52 11.95 -12.81 15.49
N ASP A 53 13.01 -13.59 15.42
CA ASP A 53 14.00 -13.83 16.48
C ASP A 53 15.29 -13.01 16.29
N ARG A 54 15.32 -12.14 15.28
CA ARG A 54 16.43 -11.25 14.96
C ARG A 54 16.03 -9.79 15.18
N PRO A 55 17.02 -8.89 15.35
CA PRO A 55 16.76 -7.46 15.37
C PRO A 55 15.94 -7.00 14.13
N LEU A 56 14.95 -6.17 14.34
CA LEU A 56 14.05 -5.73 13.25
C LEU A 56 14.80 -4.95 12.16
N ASP A 57 15.89 -4.26 12.50
CA ASP A 57 16.74 -3.52 11.56
C ASP A 57 17.52 -4.44 10.60
N GLU A 58 17.70 -5.73 10.95
CA GLU A 58 18.26 -6.72 10.06
C GLU A 58 17.21 -7.34 9.11
N VAL A 59 15.94 -7.22 9.46
CA VAL A 59 14.83 -7.83 8.72
C VAL A 59 14.15 -6.82 7.79
N TYR A 60 14.09 -5.56 8.20
CA TYR A 60 13.36 -4.51 7.51
C TYR A 60 14.26 -3.34 7.08
N ASP A 61 14.09 -2.91 5.84
CA ASP A 61 14.63 -1.65 5.34
C ASP A 61 13.65 -0.52 5.69
N TRP A 62 13.87 0.13 6.83
CA TRP A 62 13.02 1.24 7.28
C TRP A 62 13.05 2.44 6.34
N THR A 63 14.08 2.56 5.49
CA THR A 63 14.16 3.62 4.49
C THR A 63 13.16 3.43 3.35
N ALA A 64 12.60 2.23 3.21
CA ALA A 64 11.52 1.92 2.27
C ALA A 64 10.11 2.12 2.85
N ASP A 65 9.95 2.20 4.18
CA ASP A 65 8.65 2.39 4.83
C ASP A 65 8.20 3.85 4.70
N VAL A 66 7.17 4.07 3.89
CA VAL A 66 6.67 5.42 3.57
C VAL A 66 6.19 6.22 4.77
N MET A 67 5.91 5.58 5.90
CA MET A 67 5.46 6.24 7.13
C MET A 67 6.57 6.37 8.18
N ASN A 68 7.71 5.70 7.99
CA ASN A 68 8.83 5.76 8.92
C ASN A 68 9.54 7.13 8.83
N PRO A 69 10.05 7.68 9.95
CA PRO A 69 10.91 8.86 9.92
C PRO A 69 12.18 8.71 9.07
N LEU A 70 12.70 7.47 8.94
CA LEU A 70 13.88 7.15 8.13
C LEU A 70 13.58 7.02 6.63
N TRP A 71 12.34 7.21 6.18
CA TRP A 71 11.98 7.15 4.77
C TRP A 71 12.92 7.96 3.87
N ASP A 72 13.50 7.29 2.86
CA ASP A 72 14.40 7.93 1.88
C ASP A 72 13.75 7.99 0.48
N ALA A 73 13.20 9.15 0.16
CA ALA A 73 12.61 9.42 -1.17
C ALA A 73 13.67 9.38 -2.30
N ALA A 74 14.94 9.65 -2.02
CA ALA A 74 16.00 9.57 -3.03
C ALA A 74 16.32 8.11 -3.33
N GLN A 75 16.36 7.24 -2.32
CA GLN A 75 16.51 5.80 -2.50
C GLN A 75 15.34 5.20 -3.30
N ALA A 76 14.10 5.58 -2.97
CA ALA A 76 12.93 5.15 -3.74
C ALA A 76 13.07 5.53 -5.22
N ARG A 77 13.46 6.77 -5.53
CA ARG A 77 13.73 7.19 -6.92
C ARG A 77 14.86 6.42 -7.59
N ARG A 78 15.93 6.08 -6.86
CA ARG A 78 17.04 5.23 -7.41
C ARG A 78 16.53 3.83 -7.76
N LYS A 79 15.78 3.19 -6.86
CA LYS A 79 15.20 1.85 -7.08
C LYS A 79 14.23 1.86 -8.29
N LEU A 80 13.39 2.89 -8.42
CA LEU A 80 12.50 3.05 -9.58
C LEU A 80 13.28 3.18 -10.90
N ARG A 81 14.32 4.01 -10.94
CA ARG A 81 15.16 4.18 -12.14
C ARG A 81 15.93 2.92 -12.51
N ALA A 82 16.24 2.06 -11.55
CA ALA A 82 16.88 0.76 -11.79
C ALA A 82 15.93 -0.30 -12.39
N ALA A 83 14.63 -0.03 -12.43
CA ALA A 83 13.61 -0.92 -12.98
C ALA A 83 12.70 -0.19 -14.00
N PRO A 84 13.25 0.32 -15.11
CA PRO A 84 12.53 1.22 -16.03
C PRO A 84 11.30 0.59 -16.68
N GLY A 85 11.32 -0.71 -16.99
CA GLY A 85 10.17 -1.45 -17.57
C GLY A 85 9.10 -1.86 -16.56
N MET A 86 9.26 -1.50 -15.27
CA MET A 86 8.24 -1.80 -14.26
C MET A 86 7.01 -0.91 -14.46
N LEU A 87 5.80 -1.49 -14.36
CA LEU A 87 4.58 -0.70 -14.39
C LEU A 87 4.43 0.15 -13.14
N ALA A 88 3.95 1.38 -13.28
CA ALA A 88 3.72 2.29 -12.16
C ALA A 88 2.80 1.69 -11.07
N ALA A 89 1.84 0.86 -11.48
CA ALA A 89 0.98 0.11 -10.56
C ALA A 89 1.75 -0.93 -9.73
N ASP A 90 2.67 -1.67 -10.36
CA ASP A 90 3.49 -2.68 -9.68
C ASP A 90 4.54 -2.02 -8.79
N ALA A 91 5.14 -0.92 -9.27
CA ALA A 91 6.12 -0.14 -8.54
C ALA A 91 5.58 0.36 -7.18
N LEU A 92 4.35 0.88 -7.16
CA LEU A 92 3.70 1.33 -5.92
C LEU A 92 3.36 0.18 -4.95
N LEU A 93 3.27 -1.05 -5.44
CA LEU A 93 3.00 -2.23 -4.61
C LEU A 93 4.26 -2.98 -4.19
N ASP A 94 5.42 -2.58 -4.72
CA ASP A 94 6.71 -3.16 -4.35
C ASP A 94 7.11 -2.69 -2.95
N GLN A 95 7.06 -3.61 -1.99
CA GLN A 95 7.35 -3.35 -0.59
C GLN A 95 8.84 -3.06 -0.32
N THR A 96 9.72 -3.33 -1.27
CA THR A 96 11.12 -2.94 -1.18
C THR A 96 11.35 -1.48 -1.57
N ILE A 97 10.36 -0.85 -2.23
CA ILE A 97 10.39 0.56 -2.66
C ILE A 97 9.44 1.40 -1.80
N PHE A 98 8.21 0.92 -1.59
CA PHE A 98 7.13 1.61 -0.89
C PHE A 98 6.47 0.71 0.15
N ALA A 99 7.25 0.31 1.18
CA ALA A 99 6.70 -0.52 2.25
C ALA A 99 5.49 0.18 2.91
N GLY A 100 4.42 -0.59 3.11
CA GLY A 100 3.15 -0.10 3.65
C GLY A 100 2.13 0.37 2.59
N VAL A 101 2.54 0.64 1.36
CA VAL A 101 1.59 1.00 0.29
C VAL A 101 0.80 -0.22 -0.18
N GLY A 102 -0.52 -0.13 -0.07
CA GLY A 102 -1.45 -1.16 -0.51
C GLY A 102 -2.29 -0.75 -1.71
N ASN A 103 -3.17 -1.67 -2.13
CA ASN A 103 -3.94 -1.51 -3.38
C ASN A 103 -4.82 -0.25 -3.44
N ILE A 104 -5.37 0.18 -2.31
CA ILE A 104 -6.18 1.41 -2.26
C ILE A 104 -5.28 2.61 -2.54
N ILE A 105 -4.18 2.72 -1.79
CA ILE A 105 -3.21 3.82 -1.91
C ILE A 105 -2.67 3.88 -3.34
N LYS A 106 -2.29 2.74 -3.92
CA LYS A 106 -1.85 2.65 -5.33
C LYS A 106 -2.83 3.31 -6.29
N ASN A 107 -4.12 2.94 -6.25
CA ASN A 107 -5.11 3.49 -7.18
C ASN A 107 -5.28 5.00 -6.99
N GLU A 108 -5.38 5.44 -5.76
CA GLU A 108 -5.61 6.84 -5.41
C GLU A 108 -4.39 7.72 -5.73
N VAL A 109 -3.16 7.24 -5.47
CA VAL A 109 -1.92 7.95 -5.81
C VAL A 109 -1.79 8.10 -7.32
N LEU A 110 -1.99 7.04 -8.10
CA LEU A 110 -1.93 7.11 -9.57
C LEU A 110 -2.93 8.12 -10.15
N HIS A 111 -4.15 8.14 -9.62
CA HIS A 111 -5.12 9.14 -10.00
C HIS A 111 -4.67 10.54 -9.60
N ARG A 112 -4.19 10.73 -8.36
CA ARG A 112 -3.74 12.03 -7.84
C ARG A 112 -2.63 12.63 -8.70
N VAL A 113 -1.65 11.82 -9.15
CA VAL A 113 -0.54 12.27 -10.01
C VAL A 113 -0.87 12.24 -11.51
N ARG A 114 -2.07 11.78 -11.89
CA ARG A 114 -2.52 11.67 -13.29
C ARG A 114 -1.63 10.75 -14.14
N VAL A 115 -1.20 9.63 -13.57
CA VAL A 115 -0.41 8.59 -14.26
C VAL A 115 -1.28 7.35 -14.44
N HIS A 116 -1.34 6.85 -15.67
CA HIS A 116 -2.06 5.61 -15.97
C HIS A 116 -1.36 4.43 -15.29
N PRO A 117 -2.09 3.45 -14.71
CA PRO A 117 -1.49 2.34 -13.97
C PRO A 117 -0.54 1.46 -14.80
N GLU A 118 -0.75 1.39 -16.12
CA GLU A 118 0.10 0.65 -17.07
C GLU A 118 1.26 1.51 -17.65
N SER A 119 1.50 2.69 -17.12
CA SER A 119 2.69 3.47 -17.49
C SER A 119 3.95 2.78 -17.02
N GLU A 120 4.98 2.77 -17.86
CA GLU A 120 6.29 2.28 -17.47
C GLU A 120 7.07 3.37 -16.71
N VAL A 121 7.72 2.96 -15.62
CA VAL A 121 8.43 3.88 -14.71
C VAL A 121 9.52 4.67 -15.46
N GLY A 122 10.24 4.02 -16.38
CA GLY A 122 11.30 4.63 -17.18
C GLY A 122 10.81 5.69 -18.18
N ALA A 123 9.54 5.60 -18.58
CA ALA A 123 8.92 6.59 -19.49
C ALA A 123 8.32 7.80 -18.74
N LEU A 124 8.29 7.76 -17.41
CA LEU A 124 7.77 8.88 -16.63
C LEU A 124 8.73 10.08 -16.67
N PRO A 125 8.26 11.29 -17.00
CA PRO A 125 9.06 12.50 -16.82
C PRO A 125 9.56 12.61 -15.37
N ALA A 126 10.76 13.12 -15.16
CA ALA A 126 11.40 13.24 -13.85
C ALA A 126 10.49 13.91 -12.79
N ARG A 127 9.70 14.92 -13.22
CA ARG A 127 8.70 15.58 -12.39
C ARG A 127 7.61 14.59 -11.93
N LYS A 128 7.09 13.78 -12.86
CA LYS A 128 6.05 12.79 -12.55
C LYS A 128 6.54 11.68 -11.63
N LEU A 129 7.77 11.23 -11.84
CA LEU A 129 8.41 10.28 -10.94
C LEU A 129 8.57 10.87 -9.52
N GLY A 130 8.96 12.13 -9.41
CA GLY A 130 9.04 12.85 -8.13
C GLY A 130 7.67 13.00 -7.45
N GLU A 131 6.64 13.38 -8.22
CA GLU A 131 5.26 13.47 -7.74
C GLU A 131 4.77 12.11 -7.20
N LEU A 132 5.03 11.00 -7.92
CA LEU A 132 4.65 9.65 -7.54
C LEU A 132 5.23 9.29 -6.16
N VAL A 133 6.54 9.48 -5.99
CA VAL A 133 7.25 9.19 -4.73
C VAL A 133 6.71 10.04 -3.58
N THR A 134 6.50 11.34 -3.80
CA THR A 134 5.96 12.25 -2.81
C THR A 134 4.53 11.88 -2.41
N GLN A 135 3.67 11.59 -3.40
CA GLN A 135 2.27 11.28 -3.15
C GLN A 135 2.06 9.90 -2.54
N ALA A 136 2.95 8.93 -2.79
CA ALA A 136 2.92 7.64 -2.09
C ALA A 136 3.02 7.83 -0.57
N ARG A 137 3.94 8.69 -0.10
CA ARG A 137 4.06 9.05 1.32
C ARG A 137 2.87 9.86 1.82
N ASN A 138 2.56 10.97 1.16
CA ASN A 138 1.53 11.89 1.62
C ASN A 138 0.16 11.22 1.73
N TYR A 139 -0.22 10.43 0.70
CA TYR A 139 -1.48 9.71 0.73
C TYR A 139 -1.52 8.63 1.82
N SER A 140 -0.39 8.02 2.17
CA SER A 140 -0.32 7.06 3.27
C SER A 140 -0.64 7.71 4.63
N PHE A 141 -0.19 8.93 4.88
CA PHE A 141 -0.56 9.70 6.06
C PHE A 141 -2.03 10.15 6.03
N ASP A 142 -2.51 10.64 4.88
CA ASP A 142 -3.92 10.97 4.68
C ASP A 142 -4.80 9.73 4.98
N PHE A 143 -4.43 8.58 4.40
CA PHE A 143 -5.10 7.30 4.60
C PHE A 143 -5.18 6.91 6.08
N TYR A 144 -4.06 7.00 6.79
CA TYR A 144 -4.00 6.72 8.22
C TYR A 144 -4.94 7.63 9.02
N THR A 145 -4.90 8.93 8.76
CA THR A 145 -5.75 9.92 9.42
C THR A 145 -7.23 9.65 9.16
N TRP A 146 -7.62 9.43 7.91
CA TRP A 146 -9.01 9.13 7.55
C TRP A 146 -9.47 7.76 8.09
N LYS A 147 -8.56 6.80 8.16
CA LYS A 147 -8.85 5.49 8.76
C LYS A 147 -9.17 5.62 10.24
N LYS A 148 -8.37 6.39 10.99
CA LYS A 148 -8.61 6.66 12.42
C LYS A 148 -9.95 7.39 12.65
N ALA A 149 -10.28 8.34 11.79
CA ALA A 149 -11.53 9.11 11.85
C ALA A 149 -12.75 8.35 11.29
N PHE A 150 -12.60 7.10 10.79
CA PHE A 150 -13.66 6.30 10.15
C PHE A 150 -14.31 6.96 8.92
N VAL A 151 -13.60 7.87 8.25
CA VAL A 151 -14.07 8.58 7.04
C VAL A 151 -13.34 8.16 5.76
N LEU A 152 -12.50 7.13 5.82
CA LEU A 152 -11.64 6.71 4.72
C LEU A 152 -12.39 6.54 3.39
N LYS A 153 -13.50 5.80 3.37
CA LYS A 153 -14.28 5.53 2.15
C LYS A 153 -14.87 6.80 1.51
N LYS A 154 -15.15 7.84 2.32
CA LYS A 154 -15.65 9.12 1.83
C LYS A 154 -14.59 9.87 1.01
N ASN A 155 -13.32 9.62 1.30
CA ASN A 155 -12.18 10.28 0.66
C ASN A 155 -11.64 9.55 -0.58
N TYR A 156 -12.20 8.37 -0.94
CA TYR A 156 -11.82 7.71 -2.19
C TYR A 156 -12.26 8.53 -3.40
N GLN A 157 -11.33 8.71 -4.33
CA GLN A 157 -11.57 9.41 -5.59
C GLN A 157 -11.86 8.41 -6.72
N VAL A 158 -11.16 7.29 -6.77
CA VAL A 158 -11.33 6.28 -7.82
C VAL A 158 -11.56 4.86 -7.28
N HIS A 159 -10.99 4.54 -6.12
CA HIS A 159 -11.10 3.18 -5.59
C HIS A 159 -12.56 2.81 -5.29
N THR A 160 -13.10 1.82 -6.01
CA THR A 160 -14.52 1.40 -5.95
C THR A 160 -15.55 2.47 -6.35
N LYS A 161 -15.13 3.49 -7.08
CA LYS A 161 -16.01 4.51 -7.67
C LYS A 161 -16.30 4.17 -9.13
N THR A 162 -17.35 4.76 -9.68
CA THR A 162 -17.81 4.54 -11.06
C THR A 162 -17.56 5.73 -11.97
N SER A 163 -17.42 6.94 -11.40
CA SER A 163 -17.20 8.18 -12.14
C SER A 163 -15.99 8.91 -11.58
N CYS A 164 -15.21 9.51 -12.47
CA CYS A 164 -14.06 10.32 -12.13
C CYS A 164 -14.51 11.69 -11.56
N PRO A 165 -14.06 12.06 -10.35
CA PRO A 165 -14.47 13.34 -9.75
C PRO A 165 -13.83 14.55 -10.43
N ARG A 166 -12.85 14.35 -11.32
CA ARG A 166 -12.11 15.43 -11.99
C ARG A 166 -12.74 15.85 -13.31
N ASP A 167 -13.25 14.88 -14.08
CA ASP A 167 -13.74 15.10 -15.43
C ASP A 167 -15.12 14.45 -15.71
N GLY A 168 -15.69 13.76 -14.72
CA GLY A 168 -16.99 13.09 -14.86
C GLY A 168 -16.97 11.80 -15.67
N ALA A 169 -15.85 11.44 -16.28
CA ALA A 169 -15.75 10.26 -17.14
C ALA A 169 -15.97 8.96 -16.35
N PRO A 170 -16.49 7.90 -17.00
CA PRO A 170 -16.58 6.57 -16.40
C PRO A 170 -15.19 6.06 -16.00
N LEU A 171 -15.08 5.54 -14.77
CA LEU A 171 -13.84 4.90 -14.31
C LEU A 171 -13.73 3.48 -14.85
N GLN A 172 -12.53 3.12 -15.26
CA GLN A 172 -12.19 1.77 -15.68
C GLN A 172 -11.91 0.87 -14.48
N TYR A 173 -12.28 -0.37 -14.62
CA TYR A 173 -12.00 -1.44 -13.68
C TYR A 173 -11.24 -2.59 -14.35
N ARG A 174 -10.10 -2.95 -13.82
CA ARG A 174 -9.36 -4.15 -14.20
C ARG A 174 -9.27 -5.08 -12.99
N LYS A 175 -9.76 -6.31 -13.14
CA LYS A 175 -9.71 -7.32 -12.07
C LYS A 175 -8.28 -7.73 -11.73
N HIS A 176 -7.45 -7.84 -12.77
CA HIS A 176 -6.03 -8.18 -12.67
C HIS A 176 -5.23 -7.20 -13.51
N LEU A 177 -4.25 -6.54 -12.91
CA LEU A 177 -3.36 -5.61 -13.59
C LEU A 177 -1.93 -5.80 -13.09
N GLY A 178 -0.99 -5.80 -14.03
CA GLY A 178 0.44 -5.93 -13.78
C GLY A 178 0.84 -7.32 -13.25
N LYS A 179 2.09 -7.44 -12.83
CA LYS A 179 2.66 -8.67 -12.25
C LYS A 179 2.00 -9.04 -10.92
N THR A 180 1.60 -8.04 -10.14
CA THR A 180 0.95 -8.26 -8.85
C THR A 180 -0.49 -8.76 -8.98
N GLY A 181 -1.08 -8.69 -10.18
CA GLY A 181 -2.44 -9.15 -10.46
C GLY A 181 -3.52 -8.46 -9.60
N ARG A 182 -3.26 -7.26 -9.08
CA ARG A 182 -4.19 -6.57 -8.18
C ARG A 182 -5.21 -5.74 -8.96
N ARG A 183 -6.41 -5.61 -8.38
CA ARG A 183 -7.48 -4.78 -8.94
C ARG A 183 -7.01 -3.35 -9.16
N ALA A 184 -7.37 -2.77 -10.29
CA ALA A 184 -7.12 -1.37 -10.61
C ALA A 184 -8.42 -0.63 -10.90
N PHE A 185 -8.50 0.61 -10.44
CA PHE A 185 -9.53 1.58 -10.73
C PHE A 185 -8.83 2.86 -11.20
N PHE A 186 -9.17 3.36 -12.39
CA PHE A 186 -8.46 4.49 -12.98
C PHE A 186 -9.36 5.21 -14.02
N CYS A 187 -8.95 6.42 -14.40
CA CYS A 187 -9.63 7.22 -15.43
C CYS A 187 -8.76 7.28 -16.69
N GLU A 188 -9.27 6.80 -17.80
CA GLU A 188 -8.61 6.86 -19.12
C GLU A 188 -8.42 8.29 -19.63
N VAL A 189 -9.29 9.21 -19.19
CA VAL A 189 -9.27 10.60 -19.67
C VAL A 189 -8.21 11.42 -18.94
N CYS A 190 -8.15 11.37 -17.60
CA CYS A 190 -7.29 12.26 -16.85
C CYS A 190 -5.93 11.64 -16.44
N GLN A 191 -5.76 10.33 -16.57
CA GLN A 191 -4.51 9.64 -16.26
C GLN A 191 -3.78 9.32 -17.55
N ARG A 192 -2.65 9.99 -17.80
CA ARG A 192 -1.85 9.82 -19.00
C ARG A 192 -1.07 8.50 -18.96
N LEU A 193 -1.10 7.75 -20.06
CA LEU A 193 -0.23 6.59 -20.29
C LEU A 193 1.13 7.05 -20.78
N TYR A 194 2.19 6.60 -20.11
CA TYR A 194 3.59 6.84 -20.48
C TYR A 194 4.23 5.50 -20.85
N ARG A 195 4.73 5.40 -22.07
CA ARG A 195 5.50 4.27 -22.59
C ARG A 195 6.78 4.77 -23.23
N PRO A 196 7.84 3.93 -23.30
CA PRO A 196 9.00 4.27 -24.14
C PRO A 196 8.53 4.56 -25.56
N GLU A 197 9.16 5.54 -26.21
CA GLU A 197 9.01 5.72 -27.66
C GLU A 197 9.51 4.46 -28.33
N GLU A 198 8.70 3.87 -29.22
CA GLU A 198 9.16 2.76 -30.05
C GLU A 198 10.31 3.32 -30.92
N ALA A 199 11.49 2.70 -30.77
CA ALA A 199 12.61 3.04 -31.68
C ALA A 199 12.23 2.56 -33.08
N GLU A 200 12.01 3.51 -34.00
CA GLU A 200 11.87 3.22 -35.44
C GLU A 200 13.12 2.57 -36.01
#